data_ec2b343f6525c2b4089e7bf7e2869a39
#
_entry.id   ec2b343f6525c2b4089e7bf7e2869a39
#
_cell.length_a   1.000
_cell.length_b   1.000
_cell.length_c   1.000
_cell.angle_alpha   90.00
_cell.angle_beta   90.00
_cell.angle_gamma   90.00
#
_symmetry.space_group_name_H-M   'P 1'
#
loop_
_entity.id
_entity.type
_entity.pdbx_description
1 polymer ?
#
loop_
_entity_poly.entity_id
_entity_poly.type
_entity_poly.pdbx_seq_one_letter_code
_entity_poly.pdbx_strand_id
1 'polypeptide(L)'
;AFEVTAQGMVKPLYATENIYEFFGYTEEEWISLTQRFTPIESFVAHSEAAYENFAELLRMGEAEFTYFDYQSKTERKMKAICSTKEPNEDSSRYVMLYPVEGSLEVIKQTLPEKRRVSIRTFGYFDVFVGDTPIVFRNKKAKELLALLVDRKGGYVTSKEAIGFLWEDEPASTLTLSRYRKVALRLKSTLEEYGITDIVEAIDGNRRIVMDKVECDLYHYLSGKKEYAQLFKGSYLTNYSWGETTLGELMKITPYSQYFSDTGRE
;
A
#
# COMPACT_ATOMS: atom_id res chain seq x y z
N ALA A 1 -11.62 -10.81 -5.92
CA ALA A 1 -12.61 -9.74 -6.14
C ALA A 1 -13.48 -10.07 -7.33
N PHE A 2 -14.72 -9.63 -7.29
CA PHE A 2 -15.72 -9.85 -8.33
C PHE A 2 -16.37 -8.51 -8.70
N GLU A 3 -16.63 -8.34 -9.97
CA GLU A 3 -17.52 -7.29 -10.47
C GLU A 3 -18.94 -7.83 -10.55
N VAL A 4 -19.90 -7.06 -10.04
CA VAL A 4 -21.30 -7.49 -9.97
C VAL A 4 -22.17 -6.37 -10.51
N THR A 5 -23.01 -6.68 -11.49
CA THR A 5 -23.98 -5.73 -12.05
C THR A 5 -25.28 -5.71 -11.25
N ALA A 6 -26.05 -4.64 -11.43
CA ALA A 6 -27.40 -4.52 -10.82
C ALA A 6 -28.39 -5.64 -11.24
N GLN A 7 -28.12 -6.31 -12.36
CA GLN A 7 -28.91 -7.42 -12.87
C GLN A 7 -28.45 -8.79 -12.36
N GLY A 8 -27.52 -8.85 -11.38
CA GLY A 8 -27.02 -10.08 -10.79
C GLY A 8 -26.03 -10.85 -11.69
N MET A 9 -25.40 -10.17 -12.65
CA MET A 9 -24.33 -10.75 -13.45
C MET A 9 -23.01 -10.58 -12.71
N VAL A 10 -22.18 -11.62 -12.66
CA VAL A 10 -20.90 -11.68 -11.93
C VAL A 10 -19.77 -11.94 -12.90
N LYS A 11 -18.66 -11.26 -12.68
CA LYS A 11 -17.40 -11.48 -13.38
C LYS A 11 -16.24 -11.49 -12.38
N PRO A 12 -15.46 -12.58 -12.29
CA PRO A 12 -14.23 -12.56 -11.49
C PRO A 12 -13.23 -11.56 -12.07
N LEU A 13 -12.66 -10.71 -11.22
CA LEU A 13 -11.63 -9.73 -11.60
C LEU A 13 -10.26 -10.15 -11.12
N TYR A 14 -10.19 -10.62 -9.88
CA TYR A 14 -8.96 -11.03 -9.22
C TYR A 14 -9.26 -12.16 -8.25
N ALA A 15 -8.40 -13.16 -8.25
CA ALA A 15 -8.44 -14.27 -7.31
C ALA A 15 -7.02 -14.56 -6.80
N THR A 16 -6.92 -15.08 -5.58
CA THR A 16 -5.70 -15.68 -5.06
C THR A 16 -5.46 -17.01 -5.76
N GLU A 17 -4.21 -17.49 -5.73
CA GLU A 17 -3.88 -18.84 -6.22
C GLU A 17 -4.84 -19.88 -5.64
N ASN A 18 -5.28 -20.82 -6.47
CA ASN A 18 -6.20 -21.94 -6.12
C ASN A 18 -7.63 -21.57 -5.75
N ILE A 19 -8.09 -20.33 -5.96
CA ILE A 19 -9.49 -19.96 -5.70
C ILE A 19 -10.47 -20.74 -6.59
N TYR A 20 -10.07 -21.10 -7.80
CA TYR A 20 -10.87 -21.90 -8.70
C TYR A 20 -11.15 -23.31 -8.14
N GLU A 21 -10.16 -23.93 -7.49
CA GLU A 21 -10.33 -25.23 -6.81
C GLU A 21 -11.33 -25.13 -5.64
N PHE A 22 -11.26 -24.00 -4.90
CA PHE A 22 -12.22 -23.71 -3.83
C PHE A 22 -13.66 -23.68 -4.34
N PHE A 23 -13.90 -23.04 -5.49
CA PHE A 23 -15.22 -22.99 -6.12
C PHE A 23 -15.55 -24.24 -6.95
N GLY A 24 -14.66 -25.22 -7.04
CA GLY A 24 -14.88 -26.48 -7.77
C GLY A 24 -14.70 -26.36 -9.28
N TYR A 25 -14.01 -25.33 -9.75
CA TYR A 25 -13.67 -25.15 -11.15
C TYR A 25 -12.27 -25.66 -11.46
N THR A 26 -12.03 -26.02 -12.71
CA THR A 26 -10.68 -26.14 -13.26
C THR A 26 -10.11 -24.76 -13.58
N GLU A 27 -8.80 -24.66 -13.74
CA GLU A 27 -8.13 -23.41 -14.12
C GLU A 27 -8.66 -22.87 -15.46
N GLU A 28 -8.90 -23.76 -16.43
CA GLU A 28 -9.42 -23.40 -17.77
C GLU A 28 -10.84 -22.82 -17.69
N GLU A 29 -11.72 -23.45 -16.92
CA GLU A 29 -13.08 -22.97 -16.67
C GLU A 29 -13.07 -21.61 -15.97
N TRP A 30 -12.20 -21.44 -14.98
CA TRP A 30 -12.04 -20.18 -14.27
C TRP A 30 -11.57 -19.05 -15.19
N ILE A 31 -10.56 -19.31 -16.02
CA ILE A 31 -10.09 -18.34 -17.03
C ILE A 31 -11.23 -17.93 -17.96
N SER A 32 -12.04 -18.87 -18.40
CA SER A 32 -13.22 -18.60 -19.23
C SER A 32 -14.22 -17.66 -18.51
N LEU A 33 -14.44 -17.85 -17.21
CA LEU A 33 -15.34 -17.00 -16.41
C LEU A 33 -14.80 -15.56 -16.26
N THR A 34 -13.48 -15.37 -16.21
CA THR A 34 -12.89 -14.01 -16.12
C THR A 34 -13.08 -13.18 -17.38
N GLN A 35 -13.43 -13.79 -18.50
CA GLN A 35 -13.61 -13.12 -19.79
C GLN A 35 -15.04 -12.62 -20.04
N ARG A 36 -16.01 -13.05 -19.24
CA ARG A 36 -17.44 -12.74 -19.46
C ARG A 36 -18.19 -12.57 -18.15
N PHE A 37 -19.29 -11.84 -18.20
CA PHE A 37 -20.28 -11.84 -17.13
C PHE A 37 -21.12 -13.12 -17.17
N THR A 38 -21.31 -13.72 -16.01
CA THR A 38 -22.07 -14.95 -15.83
C THR A 38 -23.20 -14.68 -14.82
N PRO A 39 -24.44 -15.17 -15.03
CA PRO A 39 -25.48 -15.06 -14.01
C PRO A 39 -25.03 -15.68 -12.69
N ILE A 40 -25.38 -15.04 -11.56
CA ILE A 40 -24.94 -15.51 -10.24
C ILE A 40 -25.42 -16.92 -9.95
N GLU A 41 -26.60 -17.30 -10.43
CA GLU A 41 -27.15 -18.65 -10.27
C GLU A 41 -26.28 -19.70 -10.96
N SER A 42 -25.67 -19.35 -12.09
CA SER A 42 -24.74 -20.23 -12.80
C SER A 42 -23.35 -20.25 -12.16
N PHE A 43 -22.94 -19.17 -11.50
CA PHE A 43 -21.65 -19.06 -10.83
C PHE A 43 -21.64 -19.80 -9.49
N VAL A 44 -22.78 -19.82 -8.79
CA VAL A 44 -22.96 -20.48 -7.48
C VAL A 44 -23.89 -21.68 -7.64
N ALA A 45 -23.58 -22.55 -8.58
CA ALA A 45 -24.45 -23.60 -9.14
C ALA A 45 -25.11 -24.61 -8.14
N HIS A 46 -24.94 -24.43 -6.83
CA HIS A 46 -25.38 -25.43 -5.86
C HIS A 46 -26.13 -24.88 -4.63
N SER A 47 -26.65 -23.63 -4.65
CA SER A 47 -27.33 -23.11 -3.47
C SER A 47 -28.40 -22.08 -3.81
N GLU A 48 -29.68 -22.45 -3.65
CA GLU A 48 -30.82 -21.53 -3.61
C GLU A 48 -30.60 -20.42 -2.56
N ALA A 49 -29.95 -20.73 -1.44
CA ALA A 49 -29.57 -19.80 -0.39
C ALA A 49 -28.55 -18.74 -0.85
N ALA A 50 -27.75 -19.01 -1.86
CA ALA A 50 -26.75 -18.06 -2.34
C ALA A 50 -27.38 -16.84 -3.02
N TYR A 51 -28.51 -16.99 -3.67
CA TYR A 51 -29.21 -15.86 -4.31
C TYR A 51 -29.82 -14.91 -3.27
N GLU A 52 -30.46 -15.42 -2.23
CA GLU A 52 -31.03 -14.61 -1.14
C GLU A 52 -29.91 -13.87 -0.38
N ASN A 53 -28.83 -14.56 -0.05
CA ASN A 53 -27.65 -13.96 0.60
C ASN A 53 -26.96 -12.91 -0.28
N PHE A 54 -26.97 -13.10 -1.58
CA PHE A 54 -26.41 -12.13 -2.50
C PHE A 54 -27.27 -10.85 -2.61
N ALA A 55 -28.58 -10.99 -2.63
CA ALA A 55 -29.50 -9.86 -2.60
C ALA A 55 -29.33 -9.06 -1.27
N GLU A 56 -29.16 -9.77 -0.16
CA GLU A 56 -28.87 -9.16 1.14
C GLU A 56 -27.53 -8.45 1.14
N LEU A 57 -26.48 -9.05 0.58
CA LEU A 57 -25.15 -8.44 0.41
C LEU A 57 -25.23 -7.10 -0.34
N LEU A 58 -25.95 -7.07 -1.45
CA LEU A 58 -26.11 -5.84 -2.24
C LEU A 58 -26.89 -4.75 -1.49
N ARG A 59 -27.80 -5.14 -0.61
CA ARG A 59 -28.64 -4.21 0.19
C ARG A 59 -27.92 -3.71 1.44
N MET A 60 -27.25 -4.60 2.17
CA MET A 60 -26.64 -4.31 3.48
C MET A 60 -25.15 -3.96 3.39
N GLY A 61 -24.50 -4.26 2.27
CA GLY A 61 -23.06 -4.11 2.10
C GLY A 61 -22.24 -5.27 2.67
N GLU A 62 -22.84 -6.17 3.45
CA GLU A 62 -22.22 -7.41 3.94
C GLU A 62 -23.26 -8.52 4.09
N ALA A 63 -22.83 -9.76 3.96
CA ALA A 63 -23.64 -10.95 4.22
C ALA A 63 -22.75 -12.13 4.67
N GLU A 64 -23.32 -13.02 5.49
CA GLU A 64 -22.71 -14.31 5.85
C GLU A 64 -23.52 -15.44 5.25
N PHE A 65 -22.85 -16.43 4.70
CA PHE A 65 -23.48 -17.59 4.08
C PHE A 65 -22.63 -18.85 4.23
N THR A 66 -23.25 -20.01 4.11
CA THR A 66 -22.56 -21.30 4.09
C THR A 66 -22.24 -21.66 2.65
N TYR A 67 -21.02 -22.05 2.41
CA TYR A 67 -20.52 -22.49 1.11
C TYR A 67 -19.88 -23.86 1.21
N PHE A 68 -20.10 -24.70 0.20
CA PHE A 68 -19.43 -25.99 0.10
C PHE A 68 -18.05 -25.82 -0.52
N ASP A 69 -17.01 -26.05 0.27
CA ASP A 69 -15.61 -26.03 -0.19
C ASP A 69 -15.30 -27.33 -0.92
N TYR A 70 -15.16 -27.25 -2.23
CA TYR A 70 -14.89 -28.41 -3.08
C TYR A 70 -13.50 -29.01 -2.87
N GLN A 71 -12.54 -28.23 -2.39
CA GLN A 71 -11.19 -28.69 -2.09
C GLN A 71 -11.18 -29.54 -0.81
N SER A 72 -11.73 -29.01 0.29
CA SER A 72 -11.78 -29.73 1.58
C SER A 72 -12.96 -30.69 1.71
N LYS A 73 -13.95 -30.66 0.78
CA LYS A 73 -15.20 -31.44 0.81
C LYS A 73 -16.04 -31.20 2.08
N THR A 74 -15.99 -29.98 2.61
CA THR A 74 -16.73 -29.59 3.82
C THR A 74 -17.51 -28.30 3.59
N GLU A 75 -18.56 -28.12 4.38
CA GLU A 75 -19.26 -26.84 4.46
C GLU A 75 -18.45 -25.84 5.29
N ARG A 76 -18.32 -24.62 4.80
CA ARG A 76 -17.64 -23.53 5.49
C ARG A 76 -18.52 -22.28 5.52
N LYS A 77 -18.43 -21.54 6.59
CA LYS A 77 -19.04 -20.22 6.67
C LYS A 77 -18.14 -19.20 5.98
N MET A 78 -18.75 -18.41 5.12
CA MET A 78 -18.13 -17.34 4.37
C MET A 78 -18.77 -16.02 4.73
N LYS A 79 -17.99 -14.98 4.73
CA LYS A 79 -18.47 -13.60 4.77
C LYS A 79 -18.15 -12.91 3.46
N ALA A 80 -19.11 -12.21 2.92
CA ALA A 80 -18.96 -11.33 1.77
C ALA A 80 -19.06 -9.87 2.22
N ILE A 81 -18.21 -9.02 1.68
CA ILE A 81 -18.31 -7.55 1.85
C ILE A 81 -18.37 -6.92 0.46
N CYS A 82 -19.37 -6.09 0.24
CA CYS A 82 -19.55 -5.33 -0.97
C CYS A 82 -19.00 -3.90 -0.78
N SER A 83 -18.26 -3.40 -1.75
CA SER A 83 -17.81 -2.01 -1.71
C SER A 83 -19.04 -1.07 -1.81
N THR A 84 -19.15 -0.16 -0.85
CA THR A 84 -20.23 0.86 -0.77
C THR A 84 -19.97 2.09 -1.62
N LYS A 85 -19.01 2.06 -2.53
CA LYS A 85 -18.85 3.18 -3.47
C LYS A 85 -20.18 3.35 -4.19
N GLU A 86 -20.72 4.58 -4.12
CA GLU A 86 -21.91 4.95 -4.86
C GLU A 86 -21.75 4.47 -6.31
N PRO A 87 -22.81 3.89 -6.89
CA PRO A 87 -22.72 3.40 -8.25
C PRO A 87 -22.37 4.58 -9.14
N ASN A 88 -21.17 4.60 -9.68
CA ASN A 88 -20.92 5.34 -10.91
C ASN A 88 -21.91 4.84 -11.94
N GLU A 89 -22.20 5.60 -12.98
CA GLU A 89 -23.22 5.30 -14.00
C GLU A 89 -23.16 3.87 -14.59
N ASP A 90 -22.06 3.13 -14.39
CA ASP A 90 -21.87 1.71 -14.78
C ASP A 90 -22.31 0.66 -13.75
N SER A 91 -22.86 1.01 -12.61
CA SER A 91 -23.51 0.10 -11.64
C SER A 91 -22.68 -1.09 -11.14
N SER A 92 -21.37 -1.14 -11.37
CA SER A 92 -20.52 -2.24 -10.95
C SER A 92 -20.08 -2.12 -9.48
N ARG A 93 -20.18 -3.22 -8.73
CA ARG A 93 -19.74 -3.31 -7.34
C ARG A 93 -18.66 -4.36 -7.20
N TYR A 94 -17.77 -4.17 -6.24
CA TYR A 94 -16.74 -5.13 -5.93
C TYR A 94 -17.12 -5.91 -4.67
N VAL A 95 -17.06 -7.23 -4.76
CA VAL A 95 -17.36 -8.13 -3.64
C VAL A 95 -16.08 -8.86 -3.24
N MET A 96 -15.76 -8.83 -1.96
CA MET A 96 -14.71 -9.65 -1.37
C MET A 96 -15.34 -10.79 -0.58
N LEU A 97 -14.84 -12.01 -0.79
CA LEU A 97 -15.23 -13.22 -0.05
C LEU A 97 -14.08 -13.67 0.84
N TYR A 98 -14.40 -14.06 2.08
CA TYR A 98 -13.43 -14.67 2.98
C TYR A 98 -14.09 -15.65 3.96
N PRO A 99 -13.40 -16.72 4.41
CA PRO A 99 -13.94 -17.66 5.37
C PRO A 99 -14.15 -17.04 6.74
N VAL A 100 -15.25 -17.39 7.42
CA VAL A 100 -15.53 -16.92 8.80
C VAL A 100 -14.83 -17.82 9.82
N GLU A 101 -14.61 -19.10 9.50
CA GLU A 101 -13.90 -20.05 10.34
C GLU A 101 -12.39 -19.96 10.10
N GLY A 102 -11.76 -19.23 10.94
CA GLY A 102 -10.33 -19.01 10.98
C GLY A 102 -10.17 -17.61 11.53
N SER A 103 -9.72 -17.54 12.75
CA SER A 103 -9.61 -16.29 13.48
C SER A 103 -9.15 -15.17 12.56
N LEU A 104 -9.60 -13.96 12.83
CA LEU A 104 -9.10 -12.70 12.23
C LEU A 104 -7.55 -12.65 12.14
N GLU A 105 -6.87 -13.48 12.94
CA GLU A 105 -5.43 -13.70 12.89
C GLU A 105 -4.96 -14.45 11.63
N VAL A 106 -5.71 -15.44 11.13
CA VAL A 106 -5.38 -16.15 9.89
C VAL A 106 -5.66 -15.27 8.67
N ILE A 107 -6.74 -14.47 8.72
CA ILE A 107 -7.04 -13.50 7.65
C ILE A 107 -6.01 -12.36 7.63
N LYS A 108 -5.50 -11.95 8.78
CA LYS A 108 -4.37 -11.01 8.85
C LYS A 108 -3.07 -11.60 8.30
N GLN A 109 -2.94 -12.95 8.28
CA GLN A 109 -1.77 -13.64 7.73
C GLN A 109 -1.95 -14.03 6.24
N THR A 110 -3.20 -14.16 5.72
CA THR A 110 -3.47 -14.57 4.33
C THR A 110 -3.92 -13.45 3.40
N LEU A 111 -4.47 -12.35 3.90
CA LEU A 111 -4.38 -11.11 3.13
C LEU A 111 -2.87 -10.83 3.01
N PRO A 112 -2.32 -10.59 1.80
CA PRO A 112 -1.01 -10.00 1.74
C PRO A 112 -1.14 -8.79 2.64
N GLU A 113 -0.51 -8.80 3.81
CA GLU A 113 -0.41 -7.62 4.66
C GLU A 113 -0.07 -6.53 3.67
N LYS A 114 -0.98 -5.56 3.52
CA LYS A 114 -0.68 -4.40 2.69
C LYS A 114 0.66 -3.97 3.19
N ARG A 115 1.71 -4.37 2.46
CA ARG A 115 3.08 -4.49 3.00
C ARG A 115 3.35 -3.16 3.65
N ARG A 116 3.23 -3.13 4.98
CA ARG A 116 3.31 -1.90 5.75
C ARG A 116 4.69 -1.36 5.56
N VAL A 117 4.79 -0.34 4.72
CA VAL A 117 6.06 0.33 4.50
C VAL A 117 6.20 1.39 5.57
N SER A 118 7.13 1.19 6.49
CA SER A 118 7.46 2.19 7.50
C SER A 118 8.78 2.88 7.16
N ILE A 119 8.77 4.20 7.30
CA ILE A 119 9.89 5.07 6.97
C ILE A 119 10.29 5.84 8.23
N ARG A 120 11.57 5.74 8.58
CA ARG A 120 12.18 6.52 9.65
C ARG A 120 13.02 7.65 9.04
N THR A 121 12.75 8.85 9.49
CA THR A 121 13.47 10.06 9.09
C THR A 121 14.15 10.73 10.28
N PHE A 122 13.70 10.46 11.51
CA PHE A 122 14.32 10.98 12.73
C PHE A 122 15.63 10.26 13.02
N GLY A 123 16.74 10.98 12.86
CA GLY A 123 18.07 10.42 12.81
C GLY A 123 18.48 10.01 11.39
N TYR A 124 18.80 8.75 11.20
CA TYR A 124 19.16 8.21 9.89
C TYR A 124 17.91 7.80 9.10
N PHE A 125 17.99 7.94 7.77
CA PHE A 125 16.93 7.48 6.88
C PHE A 125 16.93 5.96 6.76
N ASP A 126 15.83 5.32 7.15
CA ASP A 126 15.64 3.89 6.96
C ASP A 126 14.21 3.56 6.54
N VAL A 127 14.08 2.47 5.76
CA VAL A 127 12.79 1.99 5.22
C VAL A 127 12.64 0.50 5.55
N PHE A 128 11.44 0.13 5.97
CA PHE A 128 11.09 -1.24 6.35
C PHE A 128 9.86 -1.72 5.60
N VAL A 129 9.80 -3.00 5.28
CA VAL A 129 8.60 -3.70 4.83
C VAL A 129 8.22 -4.69 5.94
N GLY A 130 7.13 -4.41 6.66
CA GLY A 130 6.89 -5.02 7.95
C GLY A 130 8.05 -4.71 8.90
N ASP A 131 8.67 -5.75 9.47
CA ASP A 131 9.83 -5.62 10.36
C ASP A 131 11.17 -5.77 9.64
N THR A 132 11.17 -5.96 8.31
CA THR A 132 12.38 -6.22 7.54
C THR A 132 12.93 -4.92 6.94
N PRO A 133 14.19 -4.52 7.25
CA PRO A 133 14.79 -3.34 6.65
C PRO A 133 15.11 -3.55 5.17
N ILE A 134 14.87 -2.52 4.37
CA ILE A 134 15.23 -2.52 2.94
C ILE A 134 16.72 -2.26 2.78
N VAL A 135 17.40 -3.14 2.05
CA VAL A 135 18.82 -2.98 1.71
C VAL A 135 18.96 -2.24 0.38
N PHE A 136 19.40 -1.01 0.43
CA PHE A 136 19.74 -0.23 -0.76
C PHE A 136 21.18 -0.48 -1.19
N ARG A 137 21.37 -1.23 -2.30
CA ARG A 137 22.72 -1.44 -2.88
C ARG A 137 23.30 -0.16 -3.48
N ASN A 138 22.48 0.85 -3.73
CA ASN A 138 22.89 2.14 -4.27
C ASN A 138 22.53 3.29 -3.30
N LYS A 139 23.54 3.95 -2.75
CA LYS A 139 23.36 5.05 -1.79
C LYS A 139 22.56 6.22 -2.37
N LYS A 140 22.78 6.59 -3.64
CA LYS A 140 22.04 7.67 -4.30
C LYS A 140 20.57 7.30 -4.60
N ALA A 141 20.24 6.02 -4.76
CA ALA A 141 18.85 5.59 -4.84
C ALA A 141 18.13 5.71 -3.47
N LYS A 142 18.82 5.38 -2.36
CA LYS A 142 18.32 5.60 -1.00
C LYS A 142 18.09 7.11 -0.75
N GLU A 143 19.05 7.93 -1.13
CA GLU A 143 18.99 9.38 -1.01
C GLU A 143 17.86 10.00 -1.84
N LEU A 144 17.65 9.52 -3.07
CA LEU A 144 16.51 9.95 -3.89
C LEU A 144 15.18 9.63 -3.20
N LEU A 145 15.01 8.46 -2.62
CA LEU A 145 13.78 8.13 -1.89
C LEU A 145 13.62 9.04 -0.66
N ALA A 146 14.70 9.29 0.09
CA ALA A 146 14.67 10.22 1.22
C ALA A 146 14.24 11.64 0.81
N LEU A 147 14.72 12.11 -0.34
CA LEU A 147 14.31 13.41 -0.91
C LEU A 147 12.81 13.43 -1.24
N LEU A 148 12.28 12.36 -1.86
CA LEU A 148 10.84 12.27 -2.16
C LEU A 148 10.00 12.28 -0.88
N VAL A 149 10.47 11.62 0.19
CA VAL A 149 9.82 11.62 1.50
C VAL A 149 9.83 13.01 2.12
N ASP A 150 10.98 13.71 2.09
CA ASP A 150 11.12 15.08 2.59
C ASP A 150 10.16 16.06 1.89
N ARG A 151 9.85 15.84 0.60
CA ARG A 151 8.92 16.66 -0.18
C ARG A 151 7.45 16.40 0.11
N LYS A 152 7.12 15.50 1.03
CA LYS A 152 5.77 15.31 1.61
C LYS A 152 4.66 15.20 0.55
N GLY A 153 4.87 14.34 -0.46
CA GLY A 153 3.94 14.11 -1.57
C GLY A 153 4.03 15.12 -2.71
N GLY A 154 4.87 16.17 -2.58
CA GLY A 154 5.16 17.08 -3.68
C GLY A 154 5.98 16.39 -4.79
N TYR A 155 5.70 16.74 -6.04
CA TYR A 155 6.49 16.24 -7.18
C TYR A 155 7.88 16.87 -7.19
N VAL A 156 8.88 16.03 -7.36
CA VAL A 156 10.28 16.41 -7.55
C VAL A 156 10.65 16.21 -9.02
N THR A 157 11.12 17.27 -9.65
CA THR A 157 11.61 17.22 -11.04
C THR A 157 13.00 16.58 -11.10
N SER A 158 13.37 16.08 -12.28
CA SER A 158 14.73 15.55 -12.47
C SER A 158 15.82 16.60 -12.23
N LYS A 159 15.56 17.86 -12.60
CA LYS A 159 16.49 18.97 -12.39
C LYS A 159 16.67 19.28 -10.90
N GLU A 160 15.58 19.33 -10.16
CA GLU A 160 15.60 19.52 -8.71
C GLU A 160 16.33 18.38 -8.00
N ALA A 161 15.98 17.12 -8.31
CA ALA A 161 16.66 15.96 -7.73
C ALA A 161 18.17 15.96 -8.01
N ILE A 162 18.60 16.35 -9.21
CA ILE A 162 20.03 16.48 -9.56
C ILE A 162 20.71 17.51 -8.64
N GLY A 163 20.07 18.66 -8.40
CA GLY A 163 20.61 19.69 -7.54
C GLY A 163 20.86 19.23 -6.09
N PHE A 164 19.97 18.37 -5.55
CA PHE A 164 20.13 17.82 -4.20
C PHE A 164 21.08 16.61 -4.16
N LEU A 165 21.04 15.74 -5.15
CA LEU A 165 21.87 14.53 -5.19
C LEU A 165 23.34 14.84 -5.49
N TRP A 166 23.62 15.91 -6.20
CA TRP A 166 24.97 16.35 -6.62
C TRP A 166 25.10 17.87 -6.52
N GLU A 167 25.09 18.38 -5.28
CA GLU A 167 25.06 19.80 -4.93
C GLU A 167 26.13 20.64 -5.66
N ASP A 168 27.31 20.06 -5.89
CA ASP A 168 28.45 20.74 -6.52
C ASP A 168 28.48 20.60 -8.06
N GLU A 169 27.52 19.87 -8.65
CA GLU A 169 27.54 19.59 -10.09
C GLU A 169 26.39 20.32 -10.82
N PRO A 170 26.66 21.07 -11.90
CA PRO A 170 25.61 21.71 -12.67
C PRO A 170 24.73 20.67 -13.40
N ALA A 171 23.47 21.01 -13.61
CA ALA A 171 22.58 20.18 -14.42
C ALA A 171 23.09 20.12 -15.86
N SER A 172 23.43 18.92 -16.32
CA SER A 172 23.97 18.63 -17.63
C SER A 172 23.37 17.34 -18.21
N THR A 173 23.64 17.05 -19.47
CA THR A 173 23.22 15.77 -20.07
C THR A 173 23.84 14.57 -19.36
N LEU A 174 25.05 14.73 -18.82
CA LEU A 174 25.74 13.69 -18.05
C LEU A 174 25.06 13.44 -16.70
N THR A 175 24.79 14.50 -15.92
CA THR A 175 24.09 14.38 -14.62
C THR A 175 22.66 13.88 -14.80
N LEU A 176 21.97 14.26 -15.87
CA LEU A 176 20.65 13.71 -16.21
C LEU A 176 20.71 12.20 -16.53
N SER A 177 21.75 11.76 -17.24
CA SER A 177 21.96 10.33 -17.51
C SER A 177 22.23 9.54 -16.23
N ARG A 178 23.04 10.09 -15.32
CA ARG A 178 23.29 9.52 -13.97
C ARG A 178 22.02 9.44 -13.15
N TYR A 179 21.22 10.52 -13.12
CA TYR A 179 19.92 10.53 -12.43
C TYR A 179 18.97 9.43 -12.94
N ARG A 180 18.84 9.27 -14.25
CA ARG A 180 18.01 8.19 -14.84
C ARG A 180 18.43 6.82 -14.34
N LYS A 181 19.74 6.57 -14.22
CA LYS A 181 20.27 5.31 -13.67
C LYS A 181 19.93 5.17 -12.18
N VAL A 182 20.03 6.24 -11.40
CA VAL A 182 19.65 6.24 -9.97
C VAL A 182 18.15 5.96 -9.80
N ALA A 183 17.31 6.62 -10.59
CA ALA A 183 15.87 6.43 -10.58
C ALA A 183 15.47 4.99 -10.97
N LEU A 184 16.14 4.41 -11.97
CA LEU A 184 15.95 3.01 -12.36
C LEU A 184 16.35 2.04 -11.22
N ARG A 185 17.48 2.29 -10.55
CA ARG A 185 17.93 1.49 -9.40
C ARG A 185 16.97 1.60 -8.22
N LEU A 186 16.41 2.79 -7.97
CA LEU A 186 15.35 2.95 -6.97
C LEU A 186 14.15 2.08 -7.33
N LYS A 187 13.65 2.19 -8.56
CA LYS A 187 12.52 1.38 -9.04
C LYS A 187 12.79 -0.10 -8.87
N SER A 188 13.96 -0.61 -9.31
CA SER A 188 14.32 -2.02 -9.16
C SER A 188 14.40 -2.47 -7.69
N THR A 189 14.90 -1.61 -6.78
CA THR A 189 14.88 -1.92 -5.36
C THR A 189 13.43 -2.02 -4.84
N LEU A 190 12.56 -1.09 -5.19
CA LEU A 190 11.15 -1.15 -4.78
C LEU A 190 10.42 -2.36 -5.37
N GLU A 191 10.76 -2.78 -6.60
CA GLU A 191 10.26 -4.01 -7.23
C GLU A 191 10.70 -5.27 -6.48
N GLU A 192 11.98 -5.35 -6.07
CA GLU A 192 12.53 -6.47 -5.30
C GLU A 192 11.74 -6.70 -3.99
N TYR A 193 11.27 -5.62 -3.35
CA TYR A 193 10.47 -5.70 -2.12
C TYR A 193 8.95 -5.63 -2.36
N GLY A 194 8.51 -5.53 -3.62
CA GLY A 194 7.09 -5.49 -4.01
C GLY A 194 6.32 -4.28 -3.49
N ILE A 195 6.95 -3.11 -3.44
CA ILE A 195 6.42 -1.85 -2.92
C ILE A 195 6.54 -0.70 -3.91
N THR A 196 6.45 -0.97 -5.20
CA THR A 196 6.57 0.04 -6.25
C THR A 196 5.53 1.15 -6.16
N ASP A 197 4.40 0.86 -5.54
CA ASP A 197 3.26 1.75 -5.38
C ASP A 197 3.48 2.89 -4.38
N ILE A 198 4.59 2.88 -3.62
CA ILE A 198 4.95 4.00 -2.73
C ILE A 198 5.53 5.20 -3.48
N VAL A 199 5.99 5.00 -4.72
CA VAL A 199 6.54 6.08 -5.57
C VAL A 199 5.76 6.16 -6.86
N GLU A 200 5.18 7.33 -7.11
CA GLU A 200 4.53 7.66 -8.37
C GLU A 200 5.51 8.41 -9.28
N ALA A 201 5.48 8.10 -10.57
CA ALA A 201 6.29 8.77 -11.59
C ALA A 201 5.42 9.18 -12.78
N ILE A 202 5.33 10.50 -13.05
CA ILE A 202 4.56 11.10 -14.15
C ILE A 202 5.48 12.09 -14.87
N ASP A 203 5.61 11.95 -16.17
CA ASP A 203 6.38 12.85 -17.04
C ASP A 203 7.81 13.14 -16.55
N GLY A 204 8.45 12.14 -15.97
CA GLY A 204 9.81 12.26 -15.44
C GLY A 204 9.90 12.85 -14.03
N ASN A 205 8.82 13.40 -13.49
CA ASN A 205 8.70 13.85 -12.12
C ASN A 205 8.35 12.67 -11.21
N ARG A 206 8.74 12.73 -9.94
CA ARG A 206 8.47 11.68 -8.95
C ARG A 206 7.98 12.25 -7.66
N ARG A 207 7.12 11.48 -6.97
CA ARG A 207 6.71 11.80 -5.60
C ARG A 207 6.54 10.54 -4.77
N ILE A 208 6.61 10.68 -3.46
CA ILE A 208 6.13 9.68 -2.53
C ILE A 208 4.60 9.69 -2.49
N VAL A 209 3.98 8.54 -2.46
CA VAL A 209 2.53 8.38 -2.22
C VAL A 209 2.32 8.23 -0.72
N MET A 210 1.98 9.31 -0.04
CA MET A 210 1.96 9.39 1.43
C MET A 210 1.04 8.36 2.07
N ASP A 211 -0.10 8.07 1.44
CA ASP A 211 -1.10 7.11 1.95
C ASP A 211 -0.64 5.65 1.90
N LYS A 212 0.48 5.39 1.25
CA LYS A 212 1.07 4.05 1.11
C LYS A 212 2.20 3.79 2.10
N VAL A 213 2.56 4.78 2.92
CA VAL A 213 3.69 4.68 3.85
C VAL A 213 3.33 5.21 5.23
N GLU A 214 3.88 4.58 6.25
CA GLU A 214 3.86 5.04 7.63
C GLU A 214 5.18 5.76 7.90
N CYS A 215 5.16 7.08 8.01
CA CYS A 215 6.37 7.88 8.17
C CYS A 215 6.34 8.68 9.48
N ASP A 216 7.41 8.62 10.27
CA ASP A 216 7.55 9.35 11.53
C ASP A 216 7.38 10.86 11.33
N LEU A 217 7.98 11.44 10.28
CA LEU A 217 7.79 12.83 9.90
C LEU A 217 6.31 13.19 9.71
N TYR A 218 5.58 12.39 8.94
CA TYR A 218 4.18 12.69 8.60
C TYR A 218 3.28 12.61 9.81
N HIS A 219 3.49 11.61 10.66
CA HIS A 219 2.78 11.48 11.92
C HIS A 219 3.11 12.61 12.91
N TYR A 220 4.36 13.01 12.97
CA TYR A 220 4.77 14.17 13.78
C TYR A 220 4.07 15.45 13.31
N LEU A 221 4.09 15.74 12.01
CA LEU A 221 3.44 16.90 11.43
C LEU A 221 1.90 16.88 11.58
N SER A 222 1.30 15.69 11.65
CA SER A 222 -0.14 15.53 11.93
C SER A 222 -0.50 15.68 13.42
N GLY A 223 0.48 15.94 14.29
CA GLY A 223 0.27 16.21 15.72
C GLY A 223 0.09 14.96 16.59
N LYS A 224 0.48 13.77 16.12
CA LYS A 224 0.44 12.55 16.93
C LYS A 224 1.48 12.62 18.05
N LYS A 225 1.01 12.64 19.31
CA LYS A 225 1.86 12.86 20.51
C LYS A 225 2.98 11.83 20.67
N GLU A 226 2.74 10.58 20.32
CA GLU A 226 3.71 9.49 20.36
C GLU A 226 4.93 9.75 19.47
N TYR A 227 4.72 10.39 18.31
CA TYR A 227 5.79 10.73 17.38
C TYR A 227 6.56 12.00 17.81
N ALA A 228 5.91 12.89 18.57
CA ALA A 228 6.59 14.02 19.17
C ALA A 228 7.70 13.59 20.15
N GLN A 229 7.49 12.50 20.86
CA GLN A 229 8.50 11.92 21.76
C GLN A 229 9.66 11.22 21.02
N LEU A 230 9.46 10.78 19.79
CA LEU A 230 10.49 10.16 18.96
C LEU A 230 11.46 11.19 18.37
N PHE A 231 11.00 12.43 18.15
CA PHE A 231 11.85 13.47 17.62
C PHE A 231 12.81 13.99 18.69
N LYS A 232 14.10 13.69 18.55
CA LYS A 232 15.19 14.09 19.46
C LYS A 232 16.10 15.16 18.86
N GLY A 233 15.56 16.02 17.98
CA GLY A 233 16.34 17.10 17.34
C GLY A 233 17.26 16.62 16.22
N SER A 234 16.97 15.46 15.63
CA SER A 234 17.78 14.85 14.57
C SER A 234 16.88 14.38 13.42
N TYR A 235 17.22 14.78 12.20
CA TYR A 235 16.45 14.50 10.98
C TYR A 235 17.39 14.29 9.81
N LEU A 236 17.23 13.15 9.09
CA LEU A 236 17.96 12.80 7.87
C LEU A 236 19.48 13.14 7.93
N THR A 237 20.14 12.78 9.04
CA THR A 237 21.52 13.20 9.36
C THR A 237 22.58 12.86 8.31
N ASN A 238 22.24 11.98 7.35
CA ASN A 238 23.14 11.62 6.23
C ASN A 238 23.10 12.64 5.08
N TYR A 239 22.17 13.60 5.09
CA TYR A 239 21.90 14.48 3.95
C TYR A 239 21.87 15.94 4.40
N SER A 240 22.82 16.73 3.89
CA SER A 240 22.97 18.17 4.15
C SER A 240 21.70 18.98 3.88
N TRP A 241 20.99 18.64 2.80
CA TRP A 241 19.75 19.30 2.42
C TRP A 241 18.58 19.08 3.41
N GLY A 242 18.68 18.08 4.29
CA GLY A 242 17.72 17.84 5.37
C GLY A 242 17.71 18.91 6.47
N GLU A 243 18.75 19.74 6.57
CA GLU A 243 18.88 20.80 7.59
C GLU A 243 17.75 21.84 7.52
N THR A 244 17.23 22.12 6.32
CA THR A 244 16.12 23.07 6.15
C THR A 244 14.87 22.56 6.86
N THR A 245 14.49 21.31 6.62
CA THR A 245 13.35 20.67 7.27
C THR A 245 13.61 20.47 8.76
N LEU A 246 14.83 20.12 9.17
CA LEU A 246 15.20 20.05 10.59
C LEU A 246 14.94 21.39 11.28
N GLY A 247 15.35 22.52 10.68
CA GLY A 247 15.10 23.86 11.22
C GLY A 247 13.60 24.18 11.36
N GLU A 248 12.76 23.68 10.48
CA GLU A 248 11.28 23.79 10.60
C GLU A 248 10.75 22.95 11.75
N LEU A 249 11.20 21.71 11.87
CA LEU A 249 10.76 20.77 12.92
C LEU A 249 11.14 21.28 14.32
N MET A 250 12.33 21.89 14.47
CA MET A 250 12.79 22.50 15.73
C MET A 250 11.89 23.65 16.18
N LYS A 251 11.25 24.38 15.27
CA LYS A 251 10.30 25.46 15.62
C LYS A 251 8.97 24.95 16.14
N ILE A 252 8.56 23.75 15.71
CA ILE A 252 7.30 23.11 16.11
C ILE A 252 7.42 22.52 17.52
N THR A 253 8.60 22.01 17.88
CA THR A 253 8.83 21.35 19.17
C THR A 253 9.18 22.41 20.22
N PRO A 254 8.42 22.54 21.32
CA PRO A 254 8.79 23.45 22.41
C PRO A 254 10.16 23.09 22.97
N TYR A 255 11.02 24.09 23.15
CA TYR A 255 12.39 23.95 23.64
C TYR A 255 12.50 23.19 24.99
N SER A 256 11.44 23.19 25.78
CA SER A 256 11.33 22.49 27.06
C SER A 256 11.37 20.96 26.98
N GLN A 257 11.07 20.34 25.82
CA GLN A 257 11.11 18.87 25.69
C GLN A 257 12.52 18.32 25.51
N TYR A 258 13.51 19.14 25.09
CA TYR A 258 14.87 18.66 24.87
C TYR A 258 15.68 18.53 26.16
N PHE A 259 15.28 19.19 27.27
CA PHE A 259 16.04 19.27 28.52
C PHE A 259 15.40 18.51 29.69
N SER A 260 14.28 17.85 29.52
CA SER A 260 13.63 17.11 30.60
C SER A 260 14.32 15.78 30.97
N ASP A 261 15.28 15.30 30.17
CA ASP A 261 15.95 14.01 30.36
C ASP A 261 17.38 14.11 30.91
N THR A 262 17.90 15.33 31.15
CA THR A 262 19.27 15.51 31.68
C THR A 262 19.35 15.80 33.20
N GLY A 263 18.29 15.58 33.93
CA GLY A 263 18.24 15.92 35.36
C GLY A 263 17.63 14.84 36.23
N ARG A 264 18.25 13.67 36.30
CA ARG A 264 18.19 12.76 37.46
C ARG A 264 19.43 11.86 37.47
N GLU A 265 20.47 12.33 38.09
CA GLU A 265 21.37 11.49 38.90
C GLU A 265 20.86 11.48 40.33
#